data_709bcef26541ccb10e1258a5b8e3fc5d
#
_entry.id   709bcef26541ccb10e1258a5b8e3fc5d
#
_cell.length_a   1.000
_cell.length_b   1.000
_cell.length_c   1.000
_cell.angle_alpha   90.00
_cell.angle_beta   90.00
_cell.angle_gamma   90.00
#
_symmetry.space_group_name_H-M   'P 1'
#
loop_
_entity.id
_entity.type
_entity.pdbx_description
1 polymer ?
#
loop_
_entity_poly.entity_id
_entity_poly.type
_entity_poly.pdbx_seq_one_letter_code
_entity_poly.pdbx_strand_id
1 'polypeptide(L)'
;MAGTRLPGRTYNQDHVPRKYTRGKRRVSIYWTWSYPWEANRDTSELDNRFSTMTEVRRVAWPAYEGTEWDAMNFLQGIAGTLELFHRSTLDFQKAVGEVTGHPVAVFQRIDQAGFKLPIDERILDDTDTLLVFGLDHLVSEQEATAEEIAAIREWLKREDTCLLIGPHHDVGFTADMQQRQMEYRHHGDELVPRQQRFGQYTRSLMRALEVPVLNQFGLRPAVVRGTKQIAPLTLNRDLDKLGLLKGVTTFNFHLHLPHYALTTQDTSSIHVLSRQPVDLERPHPFTAAGNTEFNSCIWIPPKNVRAGHIVMADSTIFTTLFGGTDSLVNFWKNLARM
;
A
#
# COMPACT_ATOMS: atom_id res chain seq x y z
N MET A 1 2.42 35.63 2.79
CA MET A 1 1.34 35.58 1.81
C MET A 1 0.51 34.36 2.18
N ALA A 2 -0.79 34.52 2.48
CA ALA A 2 -1.67 33.40 2.67
C ALA A 2 -1.74 32.64 1.34
N GLY A 3 -1.35 31.36 1.32
CA GLY A 3 -1.44 30.52 0.14
C GLY A 3 -2.88 30.47 -0.34
N THR A 4 -3.08 30.62 -1.63
CA THR A 4 -4.41 30.53 -2.23
C THR A 4 -4.88 29.08 -2.09
N ARG A 5 -5.90 28.84 -1.28
CA ARG A 5 -6.53 27.55 -1.11
C ARG A 5 -7.14 27.12 -2.44
N LEU A 6 -6.74 25.96 -2.91
CA LEU A 6 -7.34 25.39 -4.13
C LEU A 6 -8.71 24.78 -3.79
N PRO A 7 -9.72 24.98 -4.67
CA PRO A 7 -11.02 24.36 -4.50
C PRO A 7 -10.92 22.84 -4.31
N GLY A 8 -11.69 22.29 -3.37
CA GLY A 8 -11.70 20.85 -3.08
C GLY A 8 -10.50 20.32 -2.27
N ARG A 9 -9.62 21.19 -1.80
CA ARG A 9 -8.53 20.82 -0.88
C ARG A 9 -8.84 21.26 0.54
N THR A 10 -8.42 20.45 1.50
CA THR A 10 -8.40 20.84 2.90
C THR A 10 -7.16 21.66 3.22
N TYR A 11 -7.15 22.31 4.39
CA TYR A 11 -6.03 23.12 4.84
C TYR A 11 -4.72 22.33 5.05
N ASN A 12 -4.78 21.04 5.38
CA ASN A 12 -3.62 20.17 5.48
C ASN A 12 -3.09 19.68 4.12
N GLN A 13 -3.82 19.99 3.05
CA GLN A 13 -3.47 19.72 1.67
C GLN A 13 -3.25 21.03 0.88
N ASP A 14 -3.18 22.15 1.56
CA ASP A 14 -2.86 23.42 0.92
C ASP A 14 -1.49 23.32 0.23
N HIS A 15 -1.46 23.73 -1.01
CA HIS A 15 -0.22 23.70 -1.77
C HIS A 15 0.75 24.75 -1.22
N VAL A 16 1.77 24.30 -0.56
CA VAL A 16 2.93 25.11 -0.21
C VAL A 16 4.01 24.79 -1.24
N PRO A 17 4.46 25.77 -2.05
CA PRO A 17 5.54 25.52 -3.00
C PRO A 17 6.75 24.94 -2.29
N ARG A 18 7.14 23.73 -2.66
CA ARG A 18 8.32 23.07 -2.12
C ARG A 18 9.56 23.60 -2.85
N LYS A 19 10.63 23.85 -2.12
CA LYS A 19 11.92 24.16 -2.74
C LYS A 19 12.58 22.85 -3.13
N TYR A 20 12.79 22.65 -4.42
CA TYR A 20 13.46 21.46 -4.95
C TYR A 20 14.92 21.74 -5.28
N THR A 21 15.75 20.75 -4.99
CA THR A 21 17.12 20.73 -5.50
C THR A 21 17.11 20.16 -6.92
N ARG A 22 17.63 20.90 -7.88
CA ARG A 22 17.65 20.46 -9.28
C ARG A 22 18.32 19.10 -9.43
N GLY A 23 17.74 18.22 -10.21
CA GLY A 23 18.24 16.88 -10.50
C GLY A 23 18.08 15.87 -9.37
N LYS A 24 17.35 16.22 -8.30
CA LYS A 24 16.97 15.31 -7.23
C LYS A 24 15.52 14.88 -7.37
N ARG A 25 15.26 13.62 -7.09
CA ARG A 25 13.92 13.01 -7.23
C ARG A 25 12.93 13.58 -6.21
N ARG A 26 11.72 13.82 -6.64
CA ARG A 26 10.59 14.26 -5.82
C ARG A 26 9.68 13.08 -5.57
N VAL A 27 9.47 12.73 -4.31
CA VAL A 27 8.67 11.57 -3.89
C VAL A 27 7.40 12.06 -3.20
N SER A 28 6.27 11.46 -3.54
CA SER A 28 4.97 11.76 -2.93
C SER A 28 4.25 10.48 -2.54
N ILE A 29 3.52 10.52 -1.43
CA ILE A 29 2.63 9.46 -0.96
C ILE A 29 1.18 9.91 -1.18
N TYR A 30 0.35 9.03 -1.66
CA TYR A 30 -1.08 9.23 -1.82
C TYR A 30 -1.84 8.08 -1.15
N TRP A 31 -2.57 8.41 -0.09
CA TRP A 31 -3.33 7.46 0.70
C TRP A 31 -4.75 7.33 0.22
N THR A 32 -5.24 6.08 0.13
CA THR A 32 -6.67 5.78 0.03
C THR A 32 -7.10 4.93 1.23
N TRP A 33 -8.28 5.17 1.77
CA TRP A 33 -8.80 4.46 2.93
C TRP A 33 -10.33 4.57 3.02
N SER A 34 -10.95 3.79 3.89
CA SER A 34 -12.41 3.59 3.91
C SER A 34 -13.22 4.68 4.61
N TYR A 35 -12.56 5.69 5.19
CA TYR A 35 -13.21 6.70 6.01
C TYR A 35 -14.56 7.22 5.47
N PRO A 36 -14.71 7.62 4.18
CA PRO A 36 -15.96 8.21 3.72
C PRO A 36 -17.12 7.24 3.75
N TRP A 37 -16.84 5.95 3.59
CA TRP A 37 -17.85 4.91 3.69
C TRP A 37 -18.22 4.65 5.15
N GLU A 38 -17.25 4.57 6.02
CA GLU A 38 -17.42 4.31 7.46
C GLU A 38 -18.11 5.48 8.17
N ALA A 39 -17.78 6.73 7.82
CA ALA A 39 -18.29 7.94 8.49
C ALA A 39 -19.79 8.13 8.41
N ASN A 40 -20.45 7.56 7.39
CA ASN A 40 -21.87 7.76 7.12
C ASN A 40 -22.71 6.49 7.27
N ARG A 41 -22.15 5.45 7.91
CA ARG A 41 -22.83 4.16 8.08
C ARG A 41 -23.25 3.92 9.53
N ASP A 42 -24.32 3.14 9.68
CA ASP A 42 -24.70 2.60 10.98
C ASP A 42 -23.59 1.69 11.54
N THR A 43 -23.35 1.73 12.83
CA THR A 43 -22.33 0.91 13.50
C THR A 43 -22.53 -0.59 13.30
N SER A 44 -23.79 -1.05 13.12
CA SER A 44 -24.09 -2.43 12.77
C SER A 44 -23.61 -2.83 11.37
N GLU A 45 -23.47 -1.88 10.45
CA GLU A 45 -22.89 -2.09 9.12
C GLU A 45 -21.36 -2.12 9.16
N LEU A 46 -20.78 -1.53 10.19
CA LEU A 46 -19.35 -1.50 10.47
C LEU A 46 -18.90 -2.70 11.30
N ASP A 47 -19.79 -3.63 11.64
CA ASP A 47 -19.45 -4.89 12.34
C ASP A 47 -18.56 -5.78 11.46
N ASN A 48 -17.42 -5.21 11.19
CA ASN A 48 -16.35 -5.75 10.43
C ASN A 48 -15.06 -5.41 11.16
N ARG A 49 -14.47 -6.40 11.83
CA ARG A 49 -13.25 -6.22 12.63
C ARG A 49 -12.05 -5.66 11.84
N PHE A 50 -12.18 -5.61 10.51
CA PHE A 50 -11.18 -5.04 9.62
C PHE A 50 -11.60 -3.71 9.01
N SER A 51 -12.66 -3.07 9.49
CA SER A 51 -12.89 -1.68 9.16
C SER A 51 -11.67 -0.86 9.58
N THR A 52 -11.34 0.19 8.84
CA THR A 52 -10.20 1.06 9.17
C THR A 52 -10.26 1.48 10.64
N MET A 53 -11.46 1.79 11.13
CA MET A 53 -11.66 2.20 12.48
C MET A 53 -11.43 1.09 13.50
N THR A 54 -11.89 -0.14 13.23
CA THR A 54 -11.68 -1.29 14.13
C THR A 54 -10.21 -1.66 14.20
N GLU A 55 -9.51 -1.68 13.07
CA GLU A 55 -8.07 -1.97 13.04
C GLU A 55 -7.27 -0.96 13.85
N VAL A 56 -7.58 0.31 13.72
CA VAL A 56 -6.89 1.36 14.47
C VAL A 56 -7.15 1.24 15.96
N ARG A 57 -8.37 0.97 16.36
CA ARG A 57 -8.68 0.73 17.78
C ARG A 57 -7.90 -0.44 18.33
N ARG A 58 -7.83 -1.55 17.61
CA ARG A 58 -7.03 -2.72 18.04
C ARG A 58 -5.55 -2.39 18.21
N VAL A 59 -4.98 -1.67 17.25
CA VAL A 59 -3.54 -1.36 17.26
C VAL A 59 -3.20 -0.25 18.23
N ALA A 60 -3.94 0.86 18.19
CA ALA A 60 -3.63 2.04 18.97
C ALA A 60 -4.22 2.01 20.40
N TRP A 61 -5.41 1.41 20.57
CA TRP A 61 -6.12 1.37 21.85
C TRP A 61 -6.79 0.02 22.10
N PRO A 62 -6.05 -1.05 22.30
CA PRO A 62 -6.64 -2.39 22.51
C PRO A 62 -7.55 -2.45 23.76
N ALA A 63 -7.34 -1.58 24.76
CA ALA A 63 -8.18 -1.48 25.95
C ALA A 63 -9.62 -0.99 25.66
N TYR A 64 -9.86 -0.41 24.49
CA TYR A 64 -11.18 0.08 24.08
C TYR A 64 -11.94 -0.92 23.20
N GLU A 65 -11.41 -2.10 22.98
CA GLU A 65 -12.11 -3.16 22.28
C GLU A 65 -13.40 -3.49 23.04
N GLY A 66 -14.55 -3.30 22.42
CA GLY A 66 -15.87 -3.52 23.03
C GLY A 66 -16.53 -2.30 23.68
N THR A 67 -15.93 -1.11 23.66
CA THR A 67 -16.65 0.09 24.05
C THR A 67 -17.72 0.48 23.03
N GLU A 68 -18.82 1.02 23.53
CA GLU A 68 -19.90 1.53 22.69
C GLU A 68 -19.40 2.62 21.73
N TRP A 69 -19.97 2.60 20.56
CA TRP A 69 -19.64 3.52 19.49
C TRP A 69 -20.52 4.78 19.63
N ASP A 70 -19.92 5.92 19.81
CA ASP A 70 -20.58 7.20 19.60
C ASP A 70 -19.83 8.01 18.52
N ALA A 71 -20.47 9.09 18.07
CA ALA A 71 -19.89 9.93 17.01
C ALA A 71 -18.56 10.54 17.41
N MET A 72 -18.33 10.84 18.71
CA MET A 72 -17.08 11.41 19.19
C MET A 72 -15.97 10.37 19.19
N ASN A 73 -16.24 9.16 19.67
CA ASN A 73 -15.28 8.05 19.63
C ASN A 73 -14.92 7.69 18.18
N PHE A 74 -15.89 7.75 17.29
CA PHE A 74 -15.69 7.53 15.87
C PHE A 74 -14.73 8.58 15.27
N LEU A 75 -14.98 9.86 15.49
CA LEU A 75 -14.13 10.93 14.97
C LEU A 75 -12.71 10.88 15.55
N GLN A 76 -12.56 10.56 16.84
CA GLN A 76 -11.25 10.36 17.44
C GLN A 76 -10.52 9.17 16.85
N GLY A 77 -11.22 8.07 16.58
CA GLY A 77 -10.66 6.90 15.91
C GLY A 77 -10.11 7.25 14.53
N ILE A 78 -10.84 8.04 13.74
CA ILE A 78 -10.40 8.49 12.42
C ILE A 78 -9.19 9.41 12.52
N ALA A 79 -9.21 10.40 13.41
CA ALA A 79 -8.08 11.30 13.60
C ALA A 79 -6.83 10.51 14.05
N GLY A 80 -7.00 9.55 14.94
CA GLY A 80 -5.93 8.64 15.36
C GLY A 80 -5.40 7.77 14.23
N THR A 81 -6.27 7.30 13.32
CA THR A 81 -5.87 6.53 12.14
C THR A 81 -4.99 7.38 11.22
N LEU A 82 -5.41 8.58 10.91
CA LEU A 82 -4.64 9.50 10.07
C LEU A 82 -3.29 9.82 10.67
N GLU A 83 -3.26 10.06 11.98
CA GLU A 83 -2.04 10.28 12.74
C GLU A 83 -1.13 9.04 12.68
N LEU A 84 -1.68 7.84 12.88
CA LEU A 84 -0.95 6.59 12.83
C LEU A 84 -0.34 6.37 11.43
N PHE A 85 -1.12 6.55 10.36
CA PHE A 85 -0.61 6.37 9.00
C PHE A 85 0.45 7.41 8.65
N HIS A 86 0.26 8.66 9.08
CA HIS A 86 1.28 9.67 8.89
C HIS A 86 2.57 9.31 9.64
N ARG A 87 2.47 8.99 10.92
CA ARG A 87 3.62 8.61 11.75
C ARG A 87 4.28 7.33 11.28
N SER A 88 3.50 6.35 10.82
CA SER A 88 4.04 5.06 10.36
C SER A 88 5.04 5.21 9.21
N THR A 89 4.91 6.25 8.39
CA THR A 89 5.79 6.51 7.25
C THR A 89 6.90 7.54 7.53
N LEU A 90 7.03 8.06 8.76
CA LEU A 90 8.02 9.12 9.06
C LEU A 90 9.46 8.69 8.80
N ASP A 91 9.82 7.45 9.16
CA ASP A 91 11.18 6.95 8.92
C ASP A 91 11.45 6.76 7.42
N PHE A 92 10.46 6.32 6.66
CA PHE A 92 10.53 6.30 5.20
C PHE A 92 10.73 7.72 4.65
N GLN A 93 9.92 8.68 5.09
CA GLN A 93 10.02 10.07 4.66
C GLN A 93 11.40 10.67 5.00
N LYS A 94 11.93 10.36 6.18
CA LYS A 94 13.28 10.76 6.61
C LYS A 94 14.35 10.14 5.73
N ALA A 95 14.32 8.83 5.50
CA ALA A 95 15.28 8.12 4.66
C ALA A 95 15.30 8.65 3.22
N VAL A 96 14.12 8.97 2.66
CA VAL A 96 13.99 9.59 1.35
C VAL A 96 14.52 11.02 1.36
N GLY A 97 14.17 11.81 2.37
CA GLY A 97 14.65 13.19 2.54
C GLY A 97 16.16 13.28 2.64
N GLU A 98 16.82 12.34 3.31
CA GLU A 98 18.29 12.24 3.38
C GLU A 98 18.93 12.01 2.00
N VAL A 99 18.27 11.27 1.12
CA VAL A 99 18.78 10.99 -0.24
C VAL A 99 18.49 12.14 -1.20
N THR A 100 17.27 12.66 -1.16
CA THR A 100 16.79 13.65 -2.14
C THR A 100 17.02 15.10 -1.74
N GLY A 101 17.17 15.36 -0.45
CA GLY A 101 17.18 16.72 0.11
C GLY A 101 15.79 17.38 0.08
N HIS A 102 14.71 16.62 -0.19
CA HIS A 102 13.35 17.12 -0.28
C HIS A 102 12.44 16.43 0.75
N PRO A 103 11.48 17.13 1.34
CA PRO A 103 10.42 16.49 2.10
C PRO A 103 9.54 15.67 1.16
N VAL A 104 9.08 14.52 1.65
CA VAL A 104 8.05 13.72 0.97
C VAL A 104 6.71 14.41 1.15
N ALA A 105 5.97 14.64 0.07
CA ALA A 105 4.60 15.12 0.16
C ALA A 105 3.67 13.97 0.50
N VAL A 106 2.72 14.20 1.41
CA VAL A 106 1.73 13.21 1.80
C VAL A 106 0.34 13.76 1.49
N PHE A 107 -0.38 13.05 0.65
CA PHE A 107 -1.74 13.38 0.24
C PHE A 107 -2.70 12.30 0.70
N GLN A 108 -3.93 12.68 0.94
CA GLN A 108 -5.04 11.78 1.20
C GLN A 108 -6.10 11.98 0.12
N ARG A 109 -6.63 10.87 -0.41
CA ARG A 109 -7.67 10.93 -1.44
C ARG A 109 -8.93 11.64 -0.95
N ILE A 110 -9.33 11.33 0.27
CA ILE A 110 -10.49 11.95 0.89
C ILE A 110 -10.10 12.35 2.31
N ASP A 111 -10.42 13.58 2.65
CA ASP A 111 -10.15 14.10 3.97
C ASP A 111 -11.30 13.86 4.96
N GLN A 112 -11.11 14.28 6.21
CA GLN A 112 -12.10 14.13 7.29
C GLN A 112 -13.43 14.86 7.01
N ALA A 113 -13.44 15.86 6.15
CA ALA A 113 -14.63 16.60 5.77
C ALA A 113 -15.31 16.03 4.51
N GLY A 114 -14.79 14.92 3.97
CA GLY A 114 -15.32 14.26 2.79
C GLY A 114 -14.92 14.90 1.45
N PHE A 115 -13.99 15.86 1.46
CA PHE A 115 -13.49 16.45 0.22
C PHE A 115 -12.53 15.51 -0.50
N LYS A 116 -12.81 15.29 -1.79
CA LYS A 116 -11.97 14.48 -2.66
C LYS A 116 -10.79 15.29 -3.18
N LEU A 117 -9.61 14.70 -3.12
CA LEU A 117 -8.43 15.18 -3.80
C LEU A 117 -8.07 14.18 -4.90
N PRO A 118 -8.41 14.43 -6.18
CA PRO A 118 -8.02 13.55 -7.27
C PRO A 118 -6.50 13.62 -7.54
N ILE A 119 -5.96 12.56 -8.13
CA ILE A 119 -4.61 12.59 -8.69
C ILE A 119 -4.67 13.32 -10.03
N ASP A 120 -4.14 14.54 -10.06
CA ASP A 120 -4.09 15.40 -11.23
C ASP A 120 -2.73 16.11 -11.34
N GLU A 121 -2.60 17.04 -12.29
CA GLU A 121 -1.38 17.80 -12.52
C GLU A 121 -0.88 18.53 -11.27
N ARG A 122 -1.76 18.95 -10.35
CA ARG A 122 -1.38 19.62 -9.10
C ARG A 122 -0.51 18.76 -8.19
N ILE A 123 -0.63 17.43 -8.31
CA ILE A 123 0.20 16.45 -7.59
C ILE A 123 1.35 16.00 -8.49
N LEU A 124 1.05 15.70 -9.76
CA LEU A 124 1.95 15.00 -10.67
C LEU A 124 3.09 15.88 -11.20
N ASP A 125 2.85 17.20 -11.37
CA ASP A 125 3.89 18.13 -11.83
C ASP A 125 5.05 18.26 -10.84
N ASP A 126 4.74 18.08 -9.55
CA ASP A 126 5.72 18.14 -8.46
C ASP A 126 6.17 16.75 -7.98
N THR A 127 5.99 15.70 -8.80
CA THR A 127 6.25 14.32 -8.40
C THR A 127 6.99 13.56 -9.50
N ASP A 128 8.05 12.86 -9.12
CA ASP A 128 8.78 11.93 -9.97
C ASP A 128 8.53 10.47 -9.56
N THR A 129 8.32 10.23 -8.26
CA THR A 129 7.86 8.94 -7.72
C THR A 129 6.58 9.15 -6.93
N LEU A 130 5.49 8.55 -7.37
CA LEU A 130 4.21 8.53 -6.66
C LEU A 130 3.96 7.17 -6.06
N LEU A 131 3.80 7.11 -4.73
CA LEU A 131 3.38 5.91 -4.02
C LEU A 131 1.88 6.01 -3.72
N VAL A 132 1.09 5.11 -4.28
CA VAL A 132 -0.36 5.05 -4.05
C VAL A 132 -0.65 3.87 -3.13
N PHE A 133 -1.00 4.15 -1.89
CA PHE A 133 -1.27 3.15 -0.86
C PHE A 133 -2.77 2.89 -0.73
N GLY A 134 -3.18 1.65 -1.03
CA GLY A 134 -4.58 1.23 -1.06
C GLY A 134 -5.00 0.54 0.23
N LEU A 135 -5.50 1.31 1.19
CA LEU A 135 -6.08 0.81 2.44
C LEU A 135 -7.61 0.99 2.48
N ASP A 136 -8.19 1.48 1.40
CA ASP A 136 -9.63 1.57 1.26
C ASP A 136 -10.22 0.18 1.05
N HIS A 137 -11.36 -0.07 1.68
CA HIS A 137 -12.09 -1.31 1.54
C HIS A 137 -12.87 -1.34 0.22
N LEU A 138 -13.03 -2.53 -0.39
CA LEU A 138 -13.77 -2.71 -1.65
C LEU A 138 -15.18 -2.14 -1.60
N VAL A 139 -15.86 -2.26 -0.45
CA VAL A 139 -17.22 -1.73 -0.22
C VAL A 139 -17.31 -0.21 -0.22
N SER A 140 -16.18 0.50 -0.14
CA SER A 140 -16.17 1.96 -0.24
C SER A 140 -16.37 2.47 -1.67
N GLU A 141 -16.33 1.57 -2.64
CA GLU A 141 -16.53 1.83 -4.07
C GLU A 141 -15.67 3.00 -4.62
N GLN A 142 -14.50 3.21 -4.00
CA GLN A 142 -13.58 4.24 -4.47
C GLN A 142 -12.89 3.77 -5.75
N GLU A 143 -13.11 4.48 -6.84
CA GLU A 143 -12.48 4.19 -8.11
C GLU A 143 -11.74 5.41 -8.66
N ALA A 144 -10.71 5.16 -9.45
CA ALA A 144 -10.02 6.19 -10.20
C ALA A 144 -10.93 6.71 -11.31
N THR A 145 -11.06 8.03 -11.41
CA THR A 145 -11.84 8.64 -12.48
C THR A 145 -11.11 8.60 -13.82
N ALA A 146 -11.83 8.83 -14.90
CA ALA A 146 -11.25 8.89 -16.24
C ALA A 146 -10.18 10.00 -16.34
N GLU A 147 -10.40 11.11 -15.66
CA GLU A 147 -9.50 12.26 -15.61
C GLU A 147 -8.21 11.90 -14.84
N GLU A 148 -8.32 11.24 -13.68
CA GLU A 148 -7.15 10.76 -12.92
C GLU A 148 -6.32 9.77 -13.75
N ILE A 149 -6.98 8.84 -14.43
CA ILE A 149 -6.31 7.86 -15.30
C ILE A 149 -5.61 8.55 -16.46
N ALA A 150 -6.25 9.54 -17.09
CA ALA A 150 -5.65 10.32 -18.17
C ALA A 150 -4.43 11.10 -17.69
N ALA A 151 -4.51 11.77 -16.54
CA ALA A 151 -3.40 12.51 -15.95
C ALA A 151 -2.21 11.59 -15.59
N ILE A 152 -2.48 10.43 -14.98
CA ILE A 152 -1.44 9.44 -14.66
C ILE A 152 -0.79 8.87 -15.94
N ARG A 153 -1.58 8.56 -16.96
CA ARG A 153 -1.04 8.09 -18.24
C ARG A 153 -0.14 9.13 -18.91
N GLU A 154 -0.55 10.40 -18.89
CA GLU A 154 0.26 11.49 -19.44
C GLU A 154 1.56 11.65 -18.65
N TRP A 155 1.49 11.66 -17.34
CA TRP A 155 2.64 11.73 -16.45
C TRP A 155 3.62 10.55 -16.66
N LEU A 156 3.11 9.34 -16.88
CA LEU A 156 3.91 8.14 -17.16
C LEU A 156 4.56 8.12 -18.55
N LYS A 157 4.35 9.13 -19.41
CA LYS A 157 5.13 9.27 -20.65
C LYS A 157 6.53 9.80 -20.38
N ARG A 158 6.78 10.35 -19.20
CA ARG A 158 8.11 10.81 -18.78
C ARG A 158 8.96 9.63 -18.34
N GLU A 159 10.21 9.57 -18.79
CA GLU A 159 11.15 8.48 -18.48
C GLU A 159 11.55 8.41 -17.01
N ASP A 160 11.56 9.56 -16.33
CA ASP A 160 11.98 9.69 -14.94
C ASP A 160 10.87 9.37 -13.92
N THR A 161 9.70 8.96 -14.36
CA THR A 161 8.57 8.71 -13.47
C THR A 161 8.50 7.27 -12.99
N CYS A 162 8.04 7.11 -11.74
CA CYS A 162 7.76 5.82 -11.14
C CYS A 162 6.43 5.87 -10.36
N LEU A 163 5.48 5.04 -10.77
CA LEU A 163 4.26 4.80 -10.04
C LEU A 163 4.41 3.52 -9.22
N LEU A 164 4.47 3.64 -7.90
CA LEU A 164 4.37 2.48 -7.01
C LEU A 164 2.92 2.32 -6.57
N ILE A 165 2.34 1.16 -6.84
CA ILE A 165 0.98 0.81 -6.41
C ILE A 165 1.09 -0.22 -5.30
N GLY A 166 0.61 0.16 -4.11
CA GLY A 166 0.64 -0.67 -2.91
C GLY A 166 -0.77 -0.98 -2.40
N PRO A 167 -1.52 -1.87 -3.07
CA PRO A 167 -2.78 -2.36 -2.53
C PRO A 167 -2.49 -3.25 -1.32
N HIS A 168 -3.30 -3.11 -0.26
CA HIS A 168 -3.25 -4.03 0.85
C HIS A 168 -3.89 -5.37 0.47
N HIS A 169 -3.60 -6.42 1.23
CA HIS A 169 -4.05 -7.79 0.95
C HIS A 169 -5.54 -8.02 1.26
N ASP A 170 -6.10 -9.05 0.67
CA ASP A 170 -7.41 -9.58 1.05
C ASP A 170 -7.28 -10.60 2.19
N VAL A 171 -8.34 -10.77 2.97
CA VAL A 171 -8.52 -11.89 3.92
C VAL A 171 -9.88 -12.51 3.67
N GLY A 172 -9.95 -13.87 3.68
CA GLY A 172 -11.18 -14.57 3.34
C GLY A 172 -11.55 -14.43 1.86
N PHE A 173 -10.57 -14.56 0.97
CA PHE A 173 -10.72 -14.40 -0.48
C PHE A 173 -11.73 -15.39 -1.08
N THR A 174 -11.71 -16.63 -0.61
CA THR A 174 -12.57 -17.71 -1.12
C THR A 174 -14.01 -17.62 -0.61
N ALA A 175 -14.96 -18.08 -1.41
CA ALA A 175 -16.36 -18.25 -1.02
C ALA A 175 -16.58 -19.51 -0.15
N ASP A 176 -15.74 -20.52 -0.28
CA ASP A 176 -15.81 -21.75 0.51
C ASP A 176 -15.48 -21.47 1.99
N MET A 177 -16.38 -21.84 2.88
CA MET A 177 -16.26 -21.53 4.30
C MET A 177 -15.09 -22.23 4.99
N GLN A 178 -14.75 -23.45 4.59
CA GLN A 178 -13.64 -24.19 5.20
C GLN A 178 -12.29 -23.57 4.76
N GLN A 179 -12.16 -23.26 3.48
CA GLN A 179 -10.99 -22.56 2.95
C GLN A 179 -10.88 -21.16 3.55
N ARG A 180 -11.99 -20.42 3.67
CA ARG A 180 -12.01 -19.10 4.30
C ARG A 180 -11.55 -19.16 5.76
N GLN A 181 -12.01 -20.15 6.53
CA GLN A 181 -11.52 -20.37 7.89
C GLN A 181 -10.02 -20.66 7.93
N MET A 182 -9.50 -21.40 6.96
CA MET A 182 -8.07 -21.67 6.83
C MET A 182 -7.29 -20.38 6.55
N GLU A 183 -7.76 -19.54 5.64
CA GLU A 183 -7.16 -18.22 5.35
C GLU A 183 -7.08 -17.34 6.61
N TYR A 184 -8.16 -17.26 7.40
CA TYR A 184 -8.19 -16.48 8.64
C TYR A 184 -7.22 -16.99 9.69
N ARG A 185 -7.12 -18.30 9.87
CA ARG A 185 -6.15 -18.91 10.78
C ARG A 185 -4.71 -18.65 10.35
N HIS A 186 -4.45 -18.73 9.05
CA HIS A 186 -3.15 -18.41 8.48
C HIS A 186 -2.79 -16.95 8.74
N HIS A 187 -3.71 -16.05 8.52
CA HIS A 187 -3.56 -14.62 8.78
C HIS A 187 -3.32 -14.31 10.27
N GLY A 188 -3.79 -15.13 11.15
CA GLY A 188 -3.67 -14.94 12.60
C GLY A 188 -5.00 -14.62 13.29
N ASP A 189 -6.10 -14.81 12.59
CA ASP A 189 -7.43 -14.62 13.11
C ASP A 189 -8.14 -15.96 13.35
N GLU A 190 -8.79 -16.10 14.47
CA GLU A 190 -9.56 -17.31 14.79
C GLU A 190 -11.03 -17.22 14.37
N LEU A 191 -11.56 -16.00 14.38
CA LEU A 191 -12.92 -15.73 13.93
C LEU A 191 -12.97 -15.57 12.41
N VAL A 192 -14.03 -16.08 11.80
CA VAL A 192 -14.28 -15.96 10.35
C VAL A 192 -15.32 -14.87 10.11
N PRO A 193 -14.92 -13.62 10.01
CA PRO A 193 -15.82 -12.54 9.63
C PRO A 193 -16.15 -12.60 8.15
N ARG A 194 -16.81 -11.56 7.65
CA ARG A 194 -17.05 -11.37 6.23
C ARG A 194 -15.74 -11.21 5.47
N GLN A 195 -15.76 -11.47 4.17
CA GLN A 195 -14.61 -11.23 3.30
C GLN A 195 -14.13 -9.79 3.43
N GLN A 196 -12.82 -9.63 3.58
CA GLN A 196 -12.14 -8.36 3.62
C GLN A 196 -11.32 -8.18 2.35
N ARG A 197 -11.58 -7.14 1.61
CA ARG A 197 -10.90 -6.85 0.35
C ARG A 197 -10.49 -5.39 0.33
N PHE A 198 -9.19 -5.17 0.30
CA PHE A 198 -8.60 -3.84 0.36
C PHE A 198 -8.10 -3.34 -0.99
N GLY A 199 -7.94 -2.01 -1.08
CA GLY A 199 -7.34 -1.35 -2.22
C GLY A 199 -8.26 -1.26 -3.43
N GLN A 200 -9.53 -0.95 -3.25
CA GLN A 200 -10.47 -0.77 -4.36
C GLN A 200 -9.98 0.28 -5.35
N TYR A 201 -9.52 1.43 -4.86
CA TYR A 201 -8.97 2.48 -5.70
C TYR A 201 -7.73 2.01 -6.47
N THR A 202 -6.76 1.40 -5.78
CA THR A 202 -5.55 0.89 -6.41
C THR A 202 -5.84 -0.22 -7.42
N ARG A 203 -6.81 -1.09 -7.15
CA ARG A 203 -7.28 -2.12 -8.11
C ARG A 203 -7.90 -1.48 -9.35
N SER A 204 -8.63 -0.39 -9.20
CA SER A 204 -9.18 0.35 -10.34
C SER A 204 -8.08 0.98 -11.20
N LEU A 205 -7.04 1.53 -10.57
CA LEU A 205 -5.84 1.99 -11.27
C LEU A 205 -5.15 0.86 -12.02
N MET A 206 -4.94 -0.28 -11.36
CA MET A 206 -4.30 -1.45 -11.99
C MET A 206 -5.06 -1.88 -13.24
N ARG A 207 -6.40 -1.99 -13.16
CA ARG A 207 -7.24 -2.33 -14.32
C ARG A 207 -7.10 -1.30 -15.43
N ALA A 208 -7.21 -0.02 -15.09
CA ALA A 208 -7.15 1.06 -16.07
C ALA A 208 -5.78 1.21 -16.74
N LEU A 209 -4.71 0.91 -16.03
CA LEU A 209 -3.33 0.94 -16.55
C LEU A 209 -2.89 -0.39 -17.16
N GLU A 210 -3.81 -1.36 -17.28
CA GLU A 210 -3.56 -2.69 -17.84
C GLU A 210 -2.40 -3.41 -17.15
N VAL A 211 -2.28 -3.24 -15.84
CA VAL A 211 -1.28 -3.92 -15.02
C VAL A 211 -1.66 -5.40 -14.92
N PRO A 212 -0.84 -6.33 -15.43
CA PRO A 212 -1.20 -7.74 -15.54
C PRO A 212 -0.98 -8.48 -14.21
N VAL A 213 -1.48 -7.91 -13.12
CA VAL A 213 -1.34 -8.43 -11.75
C VAL A 213 -2.68 -8.39 -11.05
N LEU A 214 -2.99 -9.46 -10.34
CA LEU A 214 -4.10 -9.54 -9.42
C LEU A 214 -3.56 -9.50 -7.98
N ASN A 215 -3.96 -8.49 -7.22
CA ASN A 215 -3.74 -8.46 -5.78
C ASN A 215 -4.68 -9.47 -5.10
N GLN A 216 -4.11 -10.37 -4.29
CA GLN A 216 -4.83 -11.45 -3.65
C GLN A 216 -4.73 -11.36 -2.12
N PHE A 217 -4.85 -12.52 -1.48
CA PHE A 217 -4.86 -12.71 -0.04
C PHE A 217 -3.49 -12.38 0.60
N GLY A 218 -3.54 -12.05 1.88
CA GLY A 218 -2.35 -11.89 2.71
C GLY A 218 -1.77 -13.24 3.11
N LEU A 219 -0.48 -13.41 2.86
CA LEU A 219 0.27 -14.60 3.23
C LEU A 219 1.29 -14.28 4.31
N ARG A 220 1.39 -15.17 5.27
CA ARG A 220 2.33 -15.05 6.38
C ARG A 220 3.74 -15.39 5.90
N PRO A 221 4.71 -14.46 6.08
CA PRO A 221 6.10 -14.76 5.80
C PRO A 221 6.62 -15.89 6.70
N ALA A 222 7.43 -16.80 6.14
CA ALA A 222 8.13 -17.80 6.92
C ALA A 222 9.12 -17.14 7.90
N VAL A 223 9.37 -17.83 9.00
CA VAL A 223 10.34 -17.41 10.03
C VAL A 223 11.51 -18.37 10.01
N VAL A 224 12.70 -17.85 10.18
CA VAL A 224 13.92 -18.67 10.31
C VAL A 224 13.81 -19.53 11.57
N ARG A 225 13.92 -20.85 11.41
CA ARG A 225 13.72 -21.82 12.48
C ARG A 225 14.56 -21.49 13.73
N GLY A 226 13.90 -21.45 14.86
CA GLY A 226 14.53 -21.14 16.15
C GLY A 226 14.80 -19.66 16.41
N THR A 227 14.29 -18.79 15.54
CA THR A 227 14.42 -17.33 15.68
C THR A 227 13.05 -16.64 15.54
N LYS A 228 13.04 -15.31 15.68
CA LYS A 228 11.88 -14.44 15.32
C LYS A 228 12.12 -13.70 14.00
N GLN A 229 13.18 -14.04 13.28
CA GLN A 229 13.55 -13.33 12.05
C GLN A 229 12.75 -13.87 10.87
N ILE A 230 12.24 -12.97 10.04
CA ILE A 230 11.59 -13.32 8.78
C ILE A 230 12.63 -13.97 7.85
N ALA A 231 12.22 -15.03 7.18
CA ALA A 231 13.08 -15.69 6.19
C ALA A 231 13.45 -14.71 5.06
N PRO A 232 14.70 -14.77 4.59
CA PRO A 232 15.16 -13.90 3.50
C PRO A 232 14.29 -14.04 2.24
N LEU A 233 14.18 -12.94 1.51
CA LEU A 233 13.54 -12.90 0.20
C LEU A 233 14.32 -13.71 -0.82
N THR A 234 13.64 -14.42 -1.69
CA THR A 234 14.20 -14.95 -2.93
C THR A 234 14.23 -13.81 -3.95
N LEU A 235 15.41 -13.30 -4.26
CA LEU A 235 15.62 -12.12 -5.11
C LEU A 235 16.02 -12.51 -6.53
N ASN A 236 15.39 -11.90 -7.52
CA ASN A 236 15.80 -11.97 -8.92
C ASN A 236 16.60 -10.71 -9.30
N ARG A 237 17.90 -10.72 -9.01
CA ARG A 237 18.77 -9.56 -9.22
C ARG A 237 19.00 -9.25 -10.70
N ASP A 238 18.92 -10.24 -11.57
CA ASP A 238 19.12 -10.06 -13.01
C ASP A 238 17.95 -9.27 -13.65
N LEU A 239 16.77 -9.35 -13.06
CA LEU A 239 15.60 -8.59 -13.48
C LEU A 239 15.51 -7.20 -12.84
N ASP A 240 16.19 -6.98 -11.71
CA ASP A 240 16.19 -5.71 -10.99
C ASP A 240 17.12 -4.67 -11.64
N LYS A 241 16.78 -4.26 -12.86
CA LYS A 241 17.57 -3.26 -13.59
C LYS A 241 17.53 -1.85 -12.96
N LEU A 242 16.55 -1.59 -12.13
CA LEU A 242 16.43 -0.34 -11.37
C LEU A 242 17.28 -0.34 -10.10
N GLY A 243 17.77 -1.50 -9.67
CA GLY A 243 18.51 -1.65 -8.42
C GLY A 243 17.66 -1.44 -7.17
N LEU A 244 16.34 -1.60 -7.28
CA LEU A 244 15.39 -1.41 -6.17
C LEU A 244 15.73 -2.28 -4.95
N LEU A 245 16.13 -3.52 -5.20
CA LEU A 245 16.43 -4.49 -4.16
C LEU A 245 17.93 -4.59 -3.83
N LYS A 246 18.75 -3.64 -4.29
CA LYS A 246 20.17 -3.60 -3.93
C LYS A 246 20.34 -3.42 -2.42
N GLY A 247 20.99 -4.37 -1.77
CA GLY A 247 21.20 -4.38 -0.31
C GLY A 247 19.98 -4.78 0.51
N VAL A 248 18.87 -5.14 -0.12
CA VAL A 248 17.67 -5.66 0.56
C VAL A 248 17.80 -7.18 0.71
N THR A 249 17.50 -7.70 1.89
CA THR A 249 17.48 -9.15 2.19
C THR A 249 16.12 -9.59 2.72
N THR A 250 15.45 -8.74 3.48
CA THR A 250 14.12 -8.99 4.07
C THR A 250 13.29 -7.73 3.97
N PHE A 251 11.96 -7.88 4.01
CA PHE A 251 11.07 -6.79 4.37
C PHE A 251 10.92 -6.72 5.89
N ASN A 252 9.98 -5.87 6.38
CA ASN A 252 9.70 -5.76 7.81
C ASN A 252 9.00 -7.02 8.36
N PHE A 253 8.78 -7.06 9.69
CA PHE A 253 8.13 -8.20 10.38
C PHE A 253 6.61 -8.17 10.29
N HIS A 254 6.04 -7.53 9.28
CA HIS A 254 4.61 -7.57 9.05
C HIS A 254 4.15 -9.03 8.87
N LEU A 255 3.09 -9.41 9.59
CA LEU A 255 2.68 -10.81 9.69
C LEU A 255 2.00 -11.36 8.43
N HIS A 256 1.67 -10.51 7.48
CA HIS A 256 1.01 -10.89 6.23
C HIS A 256 1.31 -9.85 5.15
N LEU A 257 1.69 -10.33 3.97
CA LEU A 257 1.94 -9.53 2.79
C LEU A 257 1.05 -10.05 1.65
N PRO A 258 0.60 -9.18 0.74
CA PRO A 258 -0.22 -9.61 -0.38
C PRO A 258 0.55 -10.51 -1.34
N HIS A 259 -0.13 -11.52 -1.86
CA HIS A 259 0.34 -12.23 -3.04
C HIS A 259 -0.05 -11.48 -4.30
N TYR A 260 0.93 -11.13 -5.12
CA TYR A 260 0.73 -10.54 -6.43
C TYR A 260 0.73 -11.62 -7.51
N ALA A 261 -0.47 -12.15 -7.85
CA ALA A 261 -0.60 -13.17 -8.89
C ALA A 261 -0.49 -12.55 -10.28
N LEU A 262 0.31 -13.14 -11.15
CA LEU A 262 0.39 -12.71 -12.54
C LEU A 262 -0.84 -13.19 -13.31
N THR A 263 -1.45 -12.31 -14.10
CA THR A 263 -2.59 -12.64 -14.98
C THR A 263 -2.16 -12.90 -16.42
N THR A 264 -0.86 -12.89 -16.70
CA THR A 264 -0.29 -13.16 -18.02
C THR A 264 0.78 -14.24 -17.95
N GLN A 265 0.96 -14.97 -19.04
CA GLN A 265 2.08 -15.89 -19.25
C GLN A 265 3.28 -15.19 -19.91
N ASP A 266 3.09 -13.99 -20.46
CA ASP A 266 4.17 -13.18 -21.03
C ASP A 266 4.97 -12.52 -19.90
N THR A 267 6.07 -13.17 -19.53
CA THR A 267 6.99 -12.66 -18.51
C THR A 267 8.02 -11.66 -19.07
N SER A 268 8.00 -11.38 -20.37
CA SER A 268 8.93 -10.42 -20.96
C SER A 268 8.65 -8.97 -20.56
N SER A 269 7.39 -8.66 -20.24
CA SER A 269 6.92 -7.32 -19.89
C SER A 269 6.59 -7.12 -18.41
N ILE A 270 6.87 -8.14 -17.58
CA ILE A 270 6.63 -8.11 -16.14
C ILE A 270 7.71 -8.88 -15.39
N HIS A 271 8.31 -8.27 -14.40
CA HIS A 271 9.43 -8.83 -13.66
C HIS A 271 9.09 -9.02 -12.19
N VAL A 272 9.03 -10.27 -11.73
CA VAL A 272 8.95 -10.58 -10.30
C VAL A 272 10.35 -10.39 -9.72
N LEU A 273 10.54 -9.30 -9.00
CA LEU A 273 11.84 -8.94 -8.41
C LEU A 273 12.12 -9.70 -7.13
N SER A 274 11.08 -9.97 -6.33
CA SER A 274 11.22 -10.77 -5.11
C SER A 274 10.04 -11.69 -4.88
N ARG A 275 10.34 -12.83 -4.25
CA ARG A 275 9.37 -13.71 -3.62
C ARG A 275 9.67 -13.82 -2.15
N GLN A 276 8.64 -13.97 -1.35
CA GLN A 276 8.74 -14.19 0.08
C GLN A 276 8.40 -15.66 0.37
N PRO A 277 9.27 -16.42 1.05
CA PRO A 277 8.90 -17.73 1.58
C PRO A 277 7.68 -17.63 2.49
N VAL A 278 6.73 -18.55 2.34
CA VAL A 278 5.48 -18.58 3.11
C VAL A 278 5.59 -19.48 4.32
N ASP A 279 4.91 -19.11 5.42
CA ASP A 279 4.81 -19.93 6.63
C ASP A 279 4.02 -21.22 6.35
N LEU A 280 4.70 -22.35 6.24
CA LEU A 280 4.13 -23.66 5.99
C LEU A 280 3.57 -24.33 7.27
N GLU A 281 3.89 -23.81 8.46
CA GLU A 281 3.33 -24.33 9.72
C GLU A 281 1.87 -23.92 9.91
N ARG A 282 1.43 -22.90 9.18
CA ARG A 282 0.04 -22.44 9.16
C ARG A 282 -0.60 -22.73 7.81
N PRO A 283 -1.54 -23.68 7.74
CA PRO A 283 -2.18 -24.05 6.48
C PRO A 283 -2.90 -22.87 5.81
N HIS A 284 -2.79 -22.81 4.49
CA HIS A 284 -3.52 -21.89 3.63
C HIS A 284 -3.90 -22.60 2.33
N PRO A 285 -5.00 -22.27 1.64
CA PRO A 285 -5.31 -22.87 0.33
C PRO A 285 -4.15 -22.72 -0.68
N PHE A 286 -3.43 -21.62 -0.64
CA PHE A 286 -2.25 -21.37 -1.44
C PHE A 286 -1.12 -22.38 -1.18
N THR A 287 -0.81 -22.67 0.08
CA THR A 287 0.21 -23.67 0.45
C THR A 287 -0.27 -25.09 0.22
N ALA A 288 -1.56 -25.37 0.39
CA ALA A 288 -2.17 -26.67 0.07
C ALA A 288 -2.07 -26.99 -1.44
N ALA A 289 -2.00 -25.98 -2.31
CA ALA A 289 -1.73 -26.15 -3.73
C ALA A 289 -0.23 -26.38 -4.06
N GLY A 290 0.64 -26.54 -3.05
CA GLY A 290 2.06 -26.82 -3.22
C GLY A 290 2.97 -25.59 -3.34
N ASN A 291 2.43 -24.39 -3.15
CA ASN A 291 3.22 -23.16 -3.22
C ASN A 291 4.01 -22.95 -1.92
N THR A 292 5.28 -22.63 -2.03
CA THR A 292 6.20 -22.38 -0.90
C THR A 292 6.69 -20.93 -0.82
N GLU A 293 6.44 -20.15 -1.86
CA GLU A 293 6.82 -18.74 -1.95
C GLU A 293 5.71 -17.95 -2.68
N PHE A 294 5.60 -16.67 -2.38
CA PHE A 294 4.66 -15.77 -3.05
C PHE A 294 5.33 -14.50 -3.58
N ASN A 295 4.81 -13.95 -4.66
CA ASN A 295 5.35 -12.73 -5.26
C ASN A 295 5.09 -11.54 -4.34
N SER A 296 6.14 -10.82 -3.94
CA SER A 296 6.09 -9.72 -2.96
C SER A 296 6.51 -8.38 -3.53
N CYS A 297 7.29 -8.36 -4.62
CA CYS A 297 7.63 -7.14 -5.35
C CYS A 297 7.71 -7.43 -6.86
N ILE A 298 7.03 -6.57 -7.63
CA ILE A 298 6.96 -6.70 -9.09
C ILE A 298 7.34 -5.37 -9.72
N TRP A 299 8.07 -5.41 -10.81
CA TRP A 299 8.35 -4.28 -11.67
C TRP A 299 7.81 -4.52 -13.07
N ILE A 300 7.11 -3.53 -13.59
CA ILE A 300 6.60 -3.49 -14.95
C ILE A 300 7.39 -2.40 -15.69
N PRO A 301 8.33 -2.79 -16.55
CA PRO A 301 9.21 -1.86 -17.26
C PRO A 301 8.44 -0.99 -18.25
N PRO A 302 9.05 0.09 -18.73
CA PRO A 302 8.51 0.90 -19.81
C PRO A 302 8.08 0.05 -21.02
N LYS A 303 6.95 0.44 -21.62
CA LYS A 303 6.43 -0.24 -22.82
C LYS A 303 5.65 0.74 -23.69
N ASN A 304 5.92 0.74 -25.00
CA ASN A 304 5.25 1.61 -25.95
C ASN A 304 5.38 3.10 -25.58
N VAL A 305 4.23 3.78 -25.46
CA VAL A 305 4.16 5.21 -25.11
C VAL A 305 4.41 5.49 -23.62
N ARG A 306 4.39 4.45 -22.79
CA ARG A 306 4.68 4.58 -21.35
C ARG A 306 6.18 4.44 -21.12
N ALA A 307 6.86 5.56 -20.94
CA ALA A 307 8.29 5.61 -20.63
C ALA A 307 8.58 5.48 -19.12
N GLY A 308 7.62 5.78 -18.27
CA GLY A 308 7.72 5.62 -16.83
C GLY A 308 7.58 4.17 -16.35
N HIS A 309 7.97 3.93 -15.12
CA HIS A 309 7.98 2.63 -14.47
C HIS A 309 6.72 2.42 -13.61
N ILE A 310 6.26 1.17 -13.50
CA ILE A 310 5.26 0.79 -12.49
C ILE A 310 5.87 -0.27 -11.58
N VAL A 311 5.71 -0.09 -10.28
CA VAL A 311 6.18 -1.03 -9.25
C VAL A 311 5.00 -1.45 -8.39
N MET A 312 4.92 -2.73 -8.05
CA MET A 312 3.95 -3.28 -7.09
C MET A 312 4.71 -3.72 -5.84
N ALA A 313 4.33 -3.17 -4.71
CA ALA A 313 4.85 -3.56 -3.39
C ALA A 313 3.84 -3.15 -2.32
N ASP A 314 3.71 -3.91 -1.24
CA ASP A 314 2.72 -3.61 -0.20
C ASP A 314 2.98 -2.27 0.50
N SER A 315 1.91 -1.56 0.81
CA SER A 315 1.97 -0.30 1.57
C SER A 315 2.61 -0.47 2.96
N THR A 316 2.45 -1.63 3.58
CA THR A 316 2.96 -1.90 4.93
C THR A 316 4.47 -2.06 5.01
N ILE A 317 5.17 -2.23 3.90
CA ILE A 317 6.65 -2.24 3.92
C ILE A 317 7.27 -0.83 4.03
N PHE A 318 6.46 0.22 4.04
CA PHE A 318 6.92 1.61 4.20
C PHE A 318 6.82 2.12 5.64
N THR A 319 6.66 1.21 6.61
CA THR A 319 6.55 1.53 8.04
C THR A 319 7.58 0.80 8.88
N THR A 320 7.96 1.41 9.99
CA THR A 320 8.77 0.81 11.05
C THR A 320 7.95 0.18 12.17
N LEU A 321 6.63 0.27 12.13
CA LEU A 321 5.73 -0.21 13.19
C LEU A 321 5.93 -1.70 13.51
N PHE A 322 6.31 -2.49 12.53
CA PHE A 322 6.49 -3.94 12.70
C PHE A 322 7.94 -4.34 13.02
N GLY A 323 8.87 -3.41 13.02
CA GLY A 323 10.31 -3.70 13.17
C GLY A 323 10.91 -4.41 11.94
N GLY A 324 12.16 -4.89 12.07
CA GLY A 324 12.82 -5.65 10.99
C GLY A 324 13.17 -4.84 9.76
N THR A 325 13.39 -3.55 9.91
CA THR A 325 13.56 -2.62 8.79
C THR A 325 15.00 -2.45 8.32
N ASP A 326 15.98 -3.11 8.94
CA ASP A 326 17.42 -2.87 8.72
C ASP A 326 17.84 -2.89 7.24
N SER A 327 17.46 -3.95 6.51
CA SER A 327 17.74 -4.04 5.08
C SER A 327 16.70 -3.32 4.23
N LEU A 328 15.48 -3.17 4.73
CA LEU A 328 14.36 -2.55 4.03
C LEU A 328 14.60 -1.04 3.78
N VAL A 329 15.32 -0.37 4.65
CA VAL A 329 15.75 1.03 4.46
C VAL A 329 16.52 1.20 3.14
N ASN A 330 17.23 0.17 2.67
CA ASN A 330 17.89 0.22 1.36
C ASN A 330 16.87 0.28 0.22
N PHE A 331 15.74 -0.43 0.31
CA PHE A 331 14.66 -0.33 -0.68
C PHE A 331 14.13 1.12 -0.76
N TRP A 332 13.87 1.74 0.38
CA TRP A 332 13.41 3.13 0.44
C TRP A 332 14.40 4.11 -0.20
N LYS A 333 15.69 3.96 0.13
CA LYS A 333 16.76 4.78 -0.43
C LYS A 333 16.99 4.53 -1.92
N ASN A 334 16.84 3.27 -2.37
CA ASN A 334 16.98 2.93 -3.78
C ASN A 334 15.83 3.53 -4.60
N LEU A 335 14.59 3.46 -4.09
CA LEU A 335 13.43 4.10 -4.73
C LEU A 335 13.61 5.62 -4.90
N ALA A 336 14.30 6.27 -3.95
CA ALA A 336 14.62 7.69 -4.00
C ALA A 336 15.79 8.05 -4.94
N ARG A 337 16.53 7.05 -5.43
CA ARG A 337 17.69 7.22 -6.32
C ARG A 337 17.42 6.85 -7.77
N MET A 338 16.26 6.32 -8.09
CA MET A 338 15.87 5.88 -9.42
C MET A 338 16.13 6.95 -10.49
#